data_6d4790338ed30ec645e083181c122e4a
#
_entry.id   6d4790338ed30ec645e083181c122e4a
#
_cell.length_a   1.000
_cell.length_b   1.000
_cell.length_c   1.000
_cell.angle_alpha   90.00
_cell.angle_beta   90.00
_cell.angle_gamma   90.00
#
_symmetry.space_group_name_H-M   'P 1'
#
loop_
_entity.id
_entity.type
_entity.pdbx_description
1 polymer ?
#
loop_
_entity_poly.entity_id
_entity_poly.type
_entity_poly.pdbx_seq_one_letter_code
_entity_poly.pdbx_strand_id
1 'polypeptide(L)'
;MKKKLTITFIAVFLILGVLFATGVFAKDNEPTPKEMANRIENAIKEVLGDDVKKQTETVVAGTLKYSDKEGNEINYHILKTTYYEADPNEVKGLNVEALGVLFNPDSANSCKEMKIKDWDAALYEFDELSYLCWTDTPEASYVLEYNPEAILDEEILKMAESAEAP
;
A
#
# COMPACT_ATOMS: atom_id res chain seq x y z
N MET A 1 18.47 -4.33 8.63
CA MET A 1 17.03 -4.52 8.92
C MET A 1 16.63 -4.16 10.36
N LYS A 2 17.34 -4.60 11.43
CA LYS A 2 16.94 -4.29 12.83
C LYS A 2 16.87 -2.80 13.20
N LYS A 3 17.67 -1.92 12.59
CA LYS A 3 17.68 -0.47 12.90
C LYS A 3 16.43 0.28 12.43
N LYS A 4 15.86 -0.05 11.27
CA LYS A 4 14.63 0.61 10.74
C LYS A 4 13.40 0.28 11.59
N LEU A 5 13.25 -0.98 12.00
CA LEU A 5 12.14 -1.41 12.86
C LEU A 5 12.17 -0.72 14.22
N THR A 6 13.38 -0.55 14.82
CA THR A 6 13.55 0.12 16.11
C THR A 6 13.15 1.59 16.03
N ILE A 7 13.48 2.30 14.95
CA ILE A 7 13.13 3.72 14.75
C ILE A 7 11.60 3.87 14.63
N THR A 8 10.94 3.00 13.88
CA THR A 8 9.47 3.03 13.72
C THR A 8 8.77 2.79 15.06
N PHE A 9 9.23 1.83 15.87
CA PHE A 9 8.67 1.58 17.21
C PHE A 9 8.87 2.78 18.15
N ILE A 10 10.04 3.39 18.15
CA ILE A 10 10.33 4.57 18.99
C ILE A 10 9.44 5.75 18.57
N ALA A 11 9.25 5.99 17.27
CA ALA A 11 8.38 7.05 16.77
C ALA A 11 6.92 6.83 17.18
N VAL A 12 6.39 5.61 17.08
CA VAL A 12 5.02 5.27 17.53
C VAL A 12 4.86 5.48 19.03
N PHE A 13 5.83 5.08 19.86
CA PHE A 13 5.77 5.29 21.31
C PHE A 13 5.87 6.77 21.69
N LEU A 14 6.67 7.58 20.99
CA LEU A 14 6.75 9.02 21.20
C LEU A 14 5.46 9.71 20.81
N ILE A 15 4.86 9.38 19.68
CA ILE A 15 3.55 9.91 19.25
C ILE A 15 2.47 9.56 20.26
N LEU A 16 2.39 8.33 20.74
CA LEU A 16 1.47 7.92 21.79
C LEU A 16 1.71 8.70 23.09
N GLY A 17 2.97 8.92 23.49
CA GLY A 17 3.33 9.71 24.66
C GLY A 17 2.88 11.17 24.56
N VAL A 18 3.03 11.81 23.41
CA VAL A 18 2.56 13.19 23.16
C VAL A 18 1.02 13.24 23.18
N LEU A 19 0.34 12.27 22.57
CA LEU A 19 -1.12 12.19 22.60
C LEU A 19 -1.67 12.05 24.03
N PHE A 20 -0.99 11.28 24.91
CA PHE A 20 -1.34 11.20 26.33
C PHE A 20 -1.07 12.51 27.06
N ALA A 21 0.07 13.15 26.82
CA ALA A 21 0.45 14.41 27.45
C ALA A 21 -0.44 15.59 27.04
N THR A 22 -0.95 15.59 25.80
CA THR A 22 -1.85 16.63 25.28
C THR A 22 -3.33 16.43 25.67
N GLY A 23 -3.63 15.40 26.45
CA GLY A 23 -4.98 15.12 26.94
C GLY A 23 -5.98 14.70 25.83
N VAL A 24 -5.50 14.17 24.72
CA VAL A 24 -6.34 13.65 23.60
C VAL A 24 -7.34 12.59 24.09
N PHE A 25 -6.99 11.88 25.19
CA PHE A 25 -7.85 10.87 25.82
C PHE A 25 -8.54 11.35 27.12
N ALA A 26 -8.54 12.66 27.38
CA ALA A 26 -9.24 13.20 28.55
C ALA A 26 -10.77 13.13 28.34
N LYS A 27 -11.46 12.61 29.35
CA LYS A 27 -12.85 12.17 29.31
C LYS A 27 -13.93 13.26 29.14
N ASP A 28 -13.59 14.54 29.19
CA ASP A 28 -14.62 15.61 29.35
C ASP A 28 -15.05 16.32 28.05
N ASN A 29 -14.36 16.08 26.92
CA ASN A 29 -14.82 16.52 25.59
C ASN A 29 -14.22 15.56 24.55
N GLU A 30 -15.00 14.64 24.02
CA GLU A 30 -14.58 13.84 22.87
C GLU A 30 -14.31 14.77 21.68
N PRO A 31 -13.05 14.87 21.22
CA PRO A 31 -12.73 15.73 20.08
C PRO A 31 -13.44 15.20 18.83
N THR A 32 -13.95 16.10 18.02
CA THR A 32 -14.50 15.73 16.72
C THR A 32 -13.45 15.02 15.87
N PRO A 33 -13.83 14.17 14.91
CA PRO A 33 -12.87 13.48 14.03
C PRO A 33 -11.88 14.44 13.36
N LYS A 34 -12.30 15.66 13.05
CA LYS A 34 -11.45 16.71 12.46
C LYS A 34 -10.44 17.27 13.46
N GLU A 35 -10.87 17.49 14.70
CA GLU A 35 -9.97 17.96 15.78
C GLU A 35 -8.96 16.88 16.15
N MET A 36 -9.37 15.59 16.14
CA MET A 36 -8.48 14.48 16.38
C MET A 36 -7.43 14.37 15.27
N ALA A 37 -7.82 14.48 14.01
CA ALA A 37 -6.91 14.48 12.87
C ALA A 37 -5.88 15.62 12.96
N ASN A 38 -6.32 16.85 13.29
CA ASN A 38 -5.43 17.99 13.47
C ASN A 38 -4.47 17.82 14.66
N ARG A 39 -4.91 17.21 15.76
CA ARG A 39 -4.06 16.94 16.93
C ARG A 39 -3.01 15.89 16.63
N ILE A 40 -3.38 14.84 15.87
CA ILE A 40 -2.44 13.80 15.41
C ILE A 40 -1.40 14.42 14.47
N GLU A 41 -1.84 15.23 13.50
CA GLU A 41 -0.94 15.91 12.56
C GLU A 41 0.04 16.84 13.30
N ASN A 42 -0.44 17.61 14.26
CA ASN A 42 0.43 18.48 15.07
C ASN A 42 1.42 17.70 15.94
N ALA A 43 0.98 16.57 16.53
CA ALA A 43 1.87 15.68 17.31
C ALA A 43 2.94 15.04 16.43
N ILE A 44 2.59 14.67 15.19
CA ILE A 44 3.55 14.15 14.20
C ILE A 44 4.58 15.24 13.86
N LYS A 45 4.15 16.46 13.59
CA LYS A 45 5.05 17.62 13.31
C LYS A 45 5.96 17.93 14.50
N GLU A 46 5.44 17.88 15.74
CA GLU A 46 6.23 18.13 16.95
C GLU A 46 7.33 17.09 17.18
N VAL A 47 7.03 15.82 16.90
CA VAL A 47 7.97 14.70 17.14
C VAL A 47 8.98 14.54 16.00
N LEU A 48 8.55 14.73 14.74
CA LEU A 48 9.35 14.47 13.55
C LEU A 48 9.87 15.75 12.87
N GLY A 49 9.42 16.92 13.31
CA GLY A 49 9.72 18.23 12.71
C GLY A 49 8.81 18.56 11.53
N ASP A 50 8.88 19.80 11.04
CA ASP A 50 8.08 20.29 9.91
C ASP A 50 8.46 19.65 8.57
N ASP A 51 9.56 18.89 8.53
CA ASP A 51 10.09 18.28 7.31
C ASP A 51 9.44 16.91 6.96
N VAL A 52 8.52 16.39 7.78
CA VAL A 52 7.74 15.20 7.41
C VAL A 52 6.58 15.63 6.51
N LYS A 53 6.94 16.01 5.32
CA LYS A 53 5.99 16.23 4.26
C LYS A 53 5.58 14.87 3.68
N LYS A 54 4.28 14.69 3.51
CA LYS A 54 3.72 13.53 2.81
C LYS A 54 4.19 13.61 1.36
N GLN A 55 5.23 12.87 1.01
CA GLN A 55 5.79 12.90 -0.34
C GLN A 55 4.86 12.22 -1.34
N THR A 56 4.14 11.20 -0.88
CA THR A 56 3.21 10.43 -1.70
C THR A 56 1.97 10.03 -0.91
N GLU A 57 0.87 9.83 -1.61
CA GLU A 57 -0.35 9.23 -1.07
C GLU A 57 -0.90 8.23 -2.07
N THR A 58 -1.09 6.98 -1.65
CA THR A 58 -1.71 5.94 -2.46
C THR A 58 -3.07 5.57 -1.91
N VAL A 59 -4.03 5.43 -2.81
CA VAL A 59 -5.40 5.00 -2.50
C VAL A 59 -5.83 3.89 -3.45
N VAL A 60 -6.72 3.01 -2.98
CA VAL A 60 -7.43 2.07 -3.86
C VAL A 60 -8.49 2.86 -4.61
N ALA A 61 -8.23 3.16 -5.88
CA ALA A 61 -9.15 3.91 -6.74
C ALA A 61 -10.36 3.07 -7.19
N GLY A 62 -10.19 1.75 -7.26
CA GLY A 62 -11.26 0.82 -7.60
C GLY A 62 -10.86 -0.63 -7.37
N THR A 63 -11.89 -1.48 -7.21
CA THR A 63 -11.73 -2.94 -7.18
C THR A 63 -12.80 -3.55 -8.07
N LEU A 64 -12.38 -4.37 -9.03
CA LEU A 64 -13.26 -5.19 -9.85
C LEU A 64 -13.15 -6.64 -9.37
N LYS A 65 -14.30 -7.30 -9.24
CA LYS A 65 -14.36 -8.71 -8.85
C LYS A 65 -14.69 -9.56 -10.06
N TYR A 66 -13.87 -10.55 -10.26
CA TYR A 66 -14.08 -11.59 -11.28
C TYR A 66 -14.27 -12.93 -10.58
N SER A 67 -14.95 -13.85 -11.25
CA SER A 67 -15.02 -15.24 -10.81
C SER A 67 -14.75 -16.12 -12.02
N ASP A 68 -14.05 -17.20 -11.83
CA ASP A 68 -13.93 -18.24 -12.81
C ASP A 68 -15.24 -19.07 -12.92
N LYS A 69 -15.26 -20.10 -13.75
CA LYS A 69 -16.46 -20.96 -13.96
C LYS A 69 -16.77 -21.83 -12.71
N GLU A 70 -15.82 -22.01 -11.83
CA GLU A 70 -15.90 -22.79 -10.61
C GLU A 70 -16.29 -21.94 -9.40
N GLY A 71 -16.34 -20.62 -9.58
CA GLY A 71 -16.72 -19.66 -8.55
C GLY A 71 -15.54 -19.13 -7.71
N ASN A 72 -14.30 -19.40 -8.12
CA ASN A 72 -13.12 -18.86 -7.46
C ASN A 72 -13.00 -17.36 -7.75
N GLU A 73 -12.78 -16.57 -6.71
CA GLU A 73 -12.74 -15.13 -6.82
C GLU A 73 -11.33 -14.63 -7.18
N ILE A 74 -11.28 -13.61 -8.05
CA ILE A 74 -10.10 -12.81 -8.39
C ILE A 74 -10.48 -11.35 -8.16
N ASN A 75 -9.73 -10.64 -7.34
CA ASN A 75 -9.90 -9.21 -7.13
C ASN A 75 -8.85 -8.44 -7.94
N TYR A 76 -9.30 -7.58 -8.83
CA TYR A 76 -8.45 -6.66 -9.59
C TYR A 76 -8.52 -5.27 -8.96
N HIS A 77 -7.44 -4.87 -8.32
CA HIS A 77 -7.32 -3.56 -7.66
C HIS A 77 -6.57 -2.58 -8.54
N ILE A 78 -7.08 -1.36 -8.60
CA ILE A 78 -6.43 -0.22 -9.24
C ILE A 78 -5.99 0.73 -8.14
N LEU A 79 -4.70 0.95 -8.04
CA LEU A 79 -4.09 1.87 -7.07
C LEU A 79 -3.72 3.16 -7.78
N LYS A 80 -4.03 4.28 -7.14
CA LYS A 80 -3.63 5.61 -7.61
C LYS A 80 -2.69 6.24 -6.58
N THR A 81 -1.50 6.65 -7.03
CA THR A 81 -0.52 7.37 -6.23
C THR A 81 -0.49 8.84 -6.63
N THR A 82 -0.61 9.72 -5.64
CA THR A 82 -0.45 11.17 -5.81
C THR A 82 0.90 11.57 -5.22
N TYR A 83 1.69 12.31 -5.98
CA TYR A 83 2.98 12.86 -5.56
C TYR A 83 2.81 14.33 -5.21
N TYR A 84 3.21 14.73 -4.01
CA TYR A 84 3.08 16.13 -3.55
C TYR A 84 4.37 16.93 -3.72
N GLU A 85 5.53 16.32 -3.46
CA GLU A 85 6.84 16.96 -3.54
C GLU A 85 7.91 16.11 -4.22
N ALA A 86 7.65 14.79 -4.39
CA ALA A 86 8.52 13.90 -5.16
C ALA A 86 8.25 14.06 -6.66
N ASP A 87 9.30 13.99 -7.48
CA ASP A 87 9.14 13.91 -8.94
C ASP A 87 8.73 12.49 -9.34
N PRO A 88 7.53 12.30 -9.94
CA PRO A 88 7.11 10.98 -10.41
C PRO A 88 8.10 10.35 -11.39
N ASN A 89 8.84 11.16 -12.16
CA ASN A 89 9.82 10.66 -13.12
C ASN A 89 11.07 10.03 -12.48
N GLU A 90 11.29 10.24 -11.18
CA GLU A 90 12.34 9.57 -10.43
C GLU A 90 11.95 8.17 -9.99
N VAL A 91 10.65 7.85 -9.95
CA VAL A 91 10.13 6.52 -9.62
C VAL A 91 10.33 5.62 -10.82
N LYS A 92 11.10 4.56 -10.63
CA LYS A 92 11.37 3.55 -11.64
C LYS A 92 10.97 2.17 -11.14
N GLY A 93 10.44 1.38 -12.04
CA GLY A 93 10.05 0.02 -11.71
C GLY A 93 8.70 -0.06 -11.02
N LEU A 94 8.48 -1.18 -10.33
CA LEU A 94 7.28 -1.43 -9.56
C LEU A 94 7.22 -0.48 -8.35
N ASN A 95 6.11 0.22 -8.19
CA ASN A 95 5.89 1.08 -7.03
C ASN A 95 5.48 0.24 -5.80
N VAL A 96 6.49 -0.33 -5.13
CA VAL A 96 6.29 -1.22 -3.97
C VAL A 96 5.62 -0.49 -2.79
N GLU A 97 5.89 0.81 -2.59
CA GLU A 97 5.26 1.58 -1.52
C GLU A 97 3.75 1.68 -1.70
N ALA A 98 3.29 1.77 -2.95
CA ALA A 98 1.87 1.79 -3.28
C ALA A 98 1.14 0.51 -2.85
N LEU A 99 1.81 -0.65 -2.88
CA LEU A 99 1.21 -1.94 -2.51
C LEU A 99 0.86 -2.01 -1.02
N GLY A 100 1.50 -1.19 -0.19
CA GLY A 100 1.27 -1.13 1.25
C GLY A 100 -0.17 -0.81 1.67
N VAL A 101 -1.01 -0.33 0.77
CA VAL A 101 -2.45 -0.09 1.03
C VAL A 101 -3.29 -1.37 0.96
N LEU A 102 -2.76 -2.45 0.35
CA LEU A 102 -3.46 -3.74 0.21
C LEU A 102 -2.86 -4.81 1.12
N PHE A 103 -1.54 -4.91 1.15
CA PHE A 103 -0.82 -5.93 1.93
C PHE A 103 0.57 -5.42 2.32
N ASN A 104 1.24 -6.12 3.24
CA ASN A 104 2.63 -5.80 3.59
C ASN A 104 3.59 -6.62 2.70
N PRO A 105 4.26 -6.02 1.68
CA PRO A 105 5.16 -6.75 0.80
C PRO A 105 6.34 -7.44 1.52
N ASP A 106 6.81 -6.84 2.64
CA ASP A 106 7.93 -7.38 3.44
C ASP A 106 7.56 -8.67 4.19
N SER A 107 6.26 -8.99 4.30
CA SER A 107 5.76 -10.20 4.98
C SER A 107 5.43 -11.36 4.02
N ALA A 108 5.65 -11.18 2.72
CA ALA A 108 5.45 -12.25 1.75
C ALA A 108 6.41 -13.42 1.98
N ASN A 109 5.95 -14.65 1.77
CA ASN A 109 6.75 -15.86 1.83
C ASN A 109 7.78 -15.90 0.69
N SER A 110 7.38 -15.42 -0.47
CA SER A 110 8.26 -15.23 -1.64
C SER A 110 7.87 -14.00 -2.45
N CYS A 111 8.84 -13.45 -3.19
CA CYS A 111 8.63 -12.41 -4.18
C CYS A 111 9.42 -12.77 -5.43
N LYS A 112 8.73 -12.84 -6.57
CA LYS A 112 9.32 -13.15 -7.86
C LYS A 112 9.14 -11.95 -8.79
N GLU A 113 10.23 -11.24 -9.06
CA GLU A 113 10.26 -10.16 -10.06
C GLU A 113 10.10 -10.70 -11.48
N MET A 114 9.34 -9.97 -12.30
CA MET A 114 9.05 -10.34 -13.68
C MET A 114 8.68 -9.12 -14.52
N LYS A 115 8.29 -9.35 -15.77
CA LYS A 115 7.69 -8.34 -16.65
C LYS A 115 6.30 -8.80 -17.09
N ILE A 116 5.37 -7.84 -17.17
CA ILE A 116 4.09 -7.97 -17.85
C ILE A 116 4.13 -6.98 -19.01
N LYS A 117 4.18 -7.48 -20.25
CA LYS A 117 4.52 -6.63 -21.40
C LYS A 117 5.87 -5.93 -21.17
N ASP A 118 5.90 -4.60 -21.17
CA ASP A 118 7.11 -3.78 -20.90
C ASP A 118 7.15 -3.26 -19.46
N TRP A 119 6.15 -3.57 -18.64
CA TRP A 119 6.01 -3.07 -17.27
C TRP A 119 6.76 -3.92 -16.25
N ASP A 120 7.34 -3.26 -15.25
CA ASP A 120 7.91 -3.93 -14.09
C ASP A 120 6.78 -4.53 -13.24
N ALA A 121 6.95 -5.78 -12.86
CA ALA A 121 5.96 -6.58 -12.16
C ALA A 121 6.60 -7.48 -11.11
N ALA A 122 5.83 -7.90 -10.12
CA ALA A 122 6.24 -8.91 -9.17
C ALA A 122 5.04 -9.76 -8.70
N LEU A 123 5.28 -11.04 -8.47
CA LEU A 123 4.38 -11.96 -7.82
C LEU A 123 4.81 -12.11 -6.36
N TYR A 124 3.92 -11.74 -5.45
CA TYR A 124 4.06 -11.93 -4.00
C TYR A 124 3.18 -13.10 -3.55
N GLU A 125 3.78 -14.08 -2.89
CA GLU A 125 3.08 -15.27 -2.40
C GLU A 125 2.97 -15.23 -0.88
N PHE A 126 1.79 -15.52 -0.36
CA PHE A 126 1.47 -15.70 1.05
C PHE A 126 0.82 -17.08 1.24
N ASP A 127 0.46 -17.45 2.47
CA ASP A 127 -0.07 -18.79 2.78
C ASP A 127 -1.39 -19.09 2.03
N GLU A 128 -2.30 -18.13 1.94
CA GLU A 128 -3.65 -18.34 1.38
C GLU A 128 -3.91 -17.52 0.10
N LEU A 129 -3.14 -16.47 -0.12
CA LEU A 129 -3.34 -15.51 -1.21
C LEU A 129 -2.03 -15.23 -1.93
N SER A 130 -2.14 -14.93 -3.21
CA SER A 130 -1.06 -14.40 -4.03
C SER A 130 -1.48 -13.08 -4.67
N TYR A 131 -0.50 -12.21 -4.90
CA TYR A 131 -0.69 -10.88 -5.47
C TYR A 131 0.25 -10.69 -6.66
N LEU A 132 -0.31 -10.65 -7.88
CA LEU A 132 0.45 -10.24 -9.06
C LEU A 132 0.30 -8.74 -9.25
N CYS A 133 1.40 -8.02 -9.13
CA CYS A 133 1.45 -6.56 -9.13
C CYS A 133 2.25 -6.04 -10.30
N TRP A 134 1.81 -4.93 -10.92
CA TRP A 134 2.58 -4.21 -11.94
C TRP A 134 2.28 -2.71 -11.91
N THR A 135 3.20 -1.93 -12.47
CA THR A 135 3.10 -0.48 -12.57
C THR A 135 3.32 -0.08 -14.02
N ASP A 136 2.36 0.58 -14.65
CA ASP A 136 2.47 1.10 -16.01
C ASP A 136 2.92 2.56 -16.05
N THR A 137 2.49 3.35 -15.07
CA THR A 137 2.94 4.72 -14.82
C THR A 137 3.23 4.92 -13.34
N PRO A 138 4.07 5.89 -12.96
CA PRO A 138 4.35 6.16 -11.54
C PRO A 138 3.09 6.36 -10.69
N GLU A 139 2.02 6.91 -11.28
CA GLU A 139 0.76 7.22 -10.62
C GLU A 139 -0.21 6.05 -10.56
N ALA A 140 0.01 4.98 -11.33
CA ALA A 140 -0.94 3.86 -11.42
C ALA A 140 -0.26 2.51 -11.24
N SER A 141 -0.73 1.76 -10.26
CA SER A 141 -0.33 0.37 -10.04
C SER A 141 -1.56 -0.52 -10.03
N TYR A 142 -1.39 -1.74 -10.47
CA TYR A 142 -2.45 -2.73 -10.62
C TYR A 142 -2.09 -3.99 -9.85
N VAL A 143 -3.09 -4.62 -9.26
CA VAL A 143 -2.90 -5.82 -8.45
C VAL A 143 -4.01 -6.83 -8.73
N LEU A 144 -3.64 -8.05 -9.09
CA LEU A 144 -4.53 -9.22 -9.09
C LEU A 144 -4.28 -10.01 -7.82
N GLU A 145 -5.30 -10.08 -6.98
CA GLU A 145 -5.35 -10.89 -5.75
C GLU A 145 -6.14 -12.17 -6.04
N TYR A 146 -5.60 -13.31 -5.69
CA TYR A 146 -6.21 -14.61 -5.94
C TYR A 146 -5.71 -15.68 -4.98
N ASN A 147 -6.45 -16.80 -4.89
CA ASN A 147 -6.01 -17.99 -4.17
C ASN A 147 -5.20 -18.91 -5.10
N PRO A 148 -3.89 -19.14 -4.86
CA PRO A 148 -3.03 -19.95 -5.73
C PRO A 148 -3.36 -21.45 -5.68
N GLU A 149 -4.10 -21.95 -4.66
CA GLU A 149 -4.58 -23.33 -4.63
C GLU A 149 -5.76 -23.57 -5.60
N ALA A 150 -6.49 -22.49 -5.94
CA ALA A 150 -7.67 -22.56 -6.79
C ALA A 150 -7.40 -22.10 -8.23
N ILE A 151 -6.50 -21.15 -8.44
CA ILE A 151 -6.24 -20.53 -9.72
C ILE A 151 -4.74 -20.55 -10.01
N LEU A 152 -4.36 -21.04 -11.20
CA LEU A 152 -2.95 -21.15 -11.57
C LEU A 152 -2.34 -19.77 -11.92
N ASP A 153 -1.10 -19.56 -11.51
CA ASP A 153 -0.33 -18.34 -11.82
C ASP A 153 -0.30 -18.04 -13.33
N GLU A 154 -0.27 -19.07 -14.18
CA GLU A 154 -0.28 -18.90 -15.64
C GLU A 154 -1.60 -18.28 -16.16
N GLU A 155 -2.73 -18.52 -15.50
CA GLU A 155 -4.02 -17.94 -15.85
C GLU A 155 -4.07 -16.47 -15.44
N ILE A 156 -3.55 -16.18 -14.25
CA ILE A 156 -3.42 -14.81 -13.74
C ILE A 156 -2.48 -13.98 -14.62
N LEU A 157 -1.34 -14.54 -15.05
CA LEU A 157 -0.43 -13.87 -15.99
C LEU A 157 -1.13 -13.54 -17.32
N LYS A 158 -1.87 -14.49 -17.91
CA LYS A 158 -2.66 -14.23 -19.13
C LYS A 158 -3.70 -13.13 -18.93
N MET A 159 -4.34 -13.11 -17.76
CA MET A 159 -5.30 -12.06 -17.41
C MET A 159 -4.61 -10.69 -17.35
N ALA A 160 -3.46 -10.60 -16.68
CA ALA A 160 -2.67 -9.37 -16.60
C ALA A 160 -2.16 -8.90 -17.98
N GLU A 161 -1.69 -9.84 -18.82
CA GLU A 161 -1.25 -9.54 -20.19
C GLU A 161 -2.40 -9.05 -21.09
N SER A 162 -3.64 -9.49 -20.83
CA SER A 162 -4.83 -9.06 -21.56
C SER A 162 -5.39 -7.72 -21.08
N ALA A 163 -5.00 -7.28 -19.87
CA ALA A 163 -5.46 -6.01 -19.34
C ALA A 163 -4.97 -4.85 -20.23
N GLU A 164 -5.91 -4.03 -20.69
CA GLU A 164 -5.60 -2.75 -21.31
C GLU A 164 -5.48 -1.71 -20.21
N ALA A 165 -4.47 -0.85 -20.28
CA ALA A 165 -4.42 0.33 -19.43
C ALA A 165 -5.68 1.18 -19.71
N PRO A 166 -6.41 1.60 -18.67
CA PRO A 166 -7.60 2.41 -18.84
C PRO A 166 -7.32 3.80 -19.41
#